data_0180dc153acd5ea083c00bf06e5beb47
#
_entry.id   0180dc153acd5ea083c00bf06e5beb47
#
_cell.length_a   1.000
_cell.length_b   1.000
_cell.length_c   1.000
_cell.angle_alpha   90.00
_cell.angle_beta   90.00
_cell.angle_gamma   90.00
#
_symmetry.space_group_name_H-M   'P 1'
#
loop_
_entity.id
_entity.type
_entity.pdbx_description
1 polymer ?
#
loop_
_entity_poly.entity_id
_entity_poly.type
_entity_poly.pdbx_seq_one_letter_code
_entity_poly.pdbx_strand_id
1 'polypeptide(L)'
;EFSRLIEDITEVQALASLRQFYTGDAGYGLAKQVDDDLFTLGKSFGNGDGSSWVHNAAFQITSGGALEAYDADGTADVNAFTDAAFRSLIQKMDDADVPMDGRSFIVPPSLRNAIMGIDRYTSTDFVNGKGVETGKIGNLYGVDVYVSTNVPTLEANVRGAQLIHKDTNVLAEQQAVRSQTQYKQEFLGTLYTADTLYGTQVLRPEAGIVLAVRG
;
A
#
# COMPACT_ATOMS: atom_id res chain seq x y z
N GLU A 1 2.47 5.59 -17.92
CA GLU A 1 3.08 5.20 -19.20
C GLU A 1 4.44 4.54 -18.95
N PHE A 2 4.69 3.41 -19.64
CA PHE A 2 5.97 2.71 -19.65
C PHE A 2 6.48 2.66 -21.09
N SER A 3 7.74 3.02 -21.33
CA SER A 3 8.35 3.02 -22.66
C SER A 3 9.77 2.45 -22.60
N ARG A 4 10.10 1.52 -23.52
CA ARG A 4 11.42 0.91 -23.60
C ARG A 4 11.80 0.67 -25.05
N LEU A 5 13.03 1.06 -25.42
CA LEU A 5 13.61 0.74 -26.71
C LEU A 5 14.37 -0.59 -26.59
N ILE A 6 14.07 -1.52 -27.50
CA ILE A 6 14.73 -2.82 -27.61
C ILE A 6 15.53 -2.79 -28.91
N GLU A 7 16.86 -2.76 -28.81
CA GLU A 7 17.74 -2.77 -29.97
C GLU A 7 17.79 -4.17 -30.60
N ASP A 8 17.77 -4.24 -31.92
CA ASP A 8 17.78 -5.51 -32.65
C ASP A 8 19.03 -6.35 -32.34
N ILE A 9 20.17 -5.70 -32.15
CA ILE A 9 21.43 -6.39 -31.84
C ILE A 9 21.37 -7.08 -30.46
N THR A 10 20.72 -6.43 -29.50
CA THR A 10 20.54 -6.97 -28.14
C THR A 10 19.57 -8.14 -28.16
N GLU A 11 18.50 -8.07 -28.95
CA GLU A 11 17.53 -9.15 -29.09
C GLU A 11 18.14 -10.41 -29.73
N VAL A 12 19.01 -10.23 -30.74
CA VAL A 12 19.71 -11.35 -31.41
C VAL A 12 20.72 -12.01 -30.48
N GLN A 13 21.37 -11.26 -29.60
CA GLN A 13 22.36 -11.76 -28.66
C GLN A 13 21.76 -12.36 -27.39
N ALA A 14 20.50 -12.09 -27.11
CA ALA A 14 19.83 -12.59 -25.92
C ALA A 14 19.45 -14.07 -26.07
N LEU A 15 19.72 -14.85 -25.02
CA LEU A 15 19.32 -16.26 -24.93
C LEU A 15 17.82 -16.47 -24.68
N ALA A 16 17.10 -15.41 -24.29
CA ALA A 16 15.68 -15.44 -23.98
C ALA A 16 14.96 -14.26 -24.66
N SER A 17 13.65 -14.39 -24.85
CA SER A 17 12.84 -13.32 -25.44
C SER A 17 12.81 -12.08 -24.52
N LEU A 18 13.54 -11.04 -24.87
CA LEU A 18 13.54 -9.75 -24.17
C LEU A 18 12.16 -9.08 -24.20
N ARG A 19 11.38 -9.29 -25.26
CA ARG A 19 10.02 -8.73 -25.37
C ARG A 19 9.10 -9.26 -24.29
N GLN A 20 9.16 -10.57 -24.01
CA GLN A 20 8.33 -11.16 -22.94
C GLN A 20 8.74 -10.64 -21.57
N PHE A 21 10.05 -10.49 -21.34
CA PHE A 21 10.57 -9.91 -20.10
C PHE A 21 10.07 -8.47 -19.90
N TYR A 22 10.23 -7.59 -20.89
CA TYR A 22 9.79 -6.18 -20.79
C TYR A 22 8.27 -6.04 -20.72
N THR A 23 7.51 -6.94 -21.31
CA THR A 23 6.03 -6.93 -21.16
C THR A 23 5.63 -7.22 -19.72
N GLY A 24 6.27 -8.18 -19.06
CA GLY A 24 6.05 -8.47 -17.65
C GLY A 24 6.45 -7.31 -16.73
N ASP A 25 7.62 -6.72 -16.99
CA ASP A 25 8.14 -5.58 -16.24
C ASP A 25 7.24 -4.33 -16.38
N ALA A 26 6.73 -4.08 -17.60
CA ALA A 26 5.78 -3.00 -17.85
C ALA A 26 4.47 -3.18 -17.07
N GLY A 27 3.91 -4.40 -17.07
CA GLY A 27 2.72 -4.71 -16.30
C GLY A 27 2.91 -4.50 -14.79
N TYR A 28 4.04 -4.98 -14.27
CA TYR A 28 4.39 -4.77 -12.86
C TYR A 28 4.60 -3.29 -12.53
N GLY A 29 5.32 -2.54 -13.39
CA GLY A 29 5.56 -1.12 -13.19
C GLY A 29 4.28 -0.27 -13.20
N LEU A 30 3.35 -0.57 -14.12
CA LEU A 30 2.05 0.11 -14.17
C LEU A 30 1.19 -0.24 -12.92
N ALA A 31 1.13 -1.49 -12.51
CA ALA A 31 0.41 -1.90 -11.32
C ALA A 31 0.98 -1.24 -10.05
N LYS A 32 2.31 -1.18 -9.94
CA LYS A 32 2.99 -0.51 -8.84
C LYS A 32 2.65 0.98 -8.76
N GLN A 33 2.55 1.66 -9.90
CA GLN A 33 2.16 3.07 -9.96
C GLN A 33 0.71 3.29 -9.50
N VAL A 34 -0.20 2.40 -9.90
CA VAL A 34 -1.60 2.46 -9.44
C VAL A 34 -1.68 2.28 -7.92
N ASP A 35 -0.93 1.34 -7.36
CA ASP A 35 -0.86 1.14 -5.92
C ASP A 35 -0.32 2.37 -5.20
N ASP A 36 0.74 3.00 -5.72
CA ASP A 36 1.36 4.20 -5.14
C ASP A 36 0.37 5.38 -5.14
N ASP A 37 -0.34 5.59 -6.25
CA ASP A 37 -1.38 6.61 -6.36
C ASP A 37 -2.52 6.37 -5.36
N LEU A 38 -2.96 5.12 -5.19
CA LEU A 38 -3.99 4.76 -4.20
C LEU A 38 -3.51 4.98 -2.76
N PHE A 39 -2.26 4.63 -2.45
CA PHE A 39 -1.68 4.87 -1.12
C PHE A 39 -1.56 6.36 -0.81
N THR A 40 -1.23 7.17 -1.81
CA THR A 40 -1.09 8.63 -1.67
C THR A 40 -2.43 9.29 -1.30
N LEU A 41 -3.57 8.70 -1.65
CA LEU A 41 -4.89 9.16 -1.21
C LEU A 41 -5.07 9.18 0.31
N GLY A 42 -4.25 8.43 1.05
CA GLY A 42 -4.23 8.49 2.52
C GLY A 42 -4.08 9.89 3.10
N LYS A 43 -3.47 10.82 2.34
CA LYS A 43 -3.39 12.25 2.70
C LYS A 43 -4.75 12.94 2.80
N SER A 44 -5.76 12.41 2.14
CA SER A 44 -7.12 12.95 2.10
C SER A 44 -8.08 12.22 3.02
N PHE A 45 -7.60 11.29 3.87
CA PHE A 45 -8.47 10.63 4.84
C PHE A 45 -8.87 11.60 5.96
N GLY A 46 -10.06 11.42 6.50
CA GLY A 46 -10.61 12.30 7.52
C GLY A 46 -10.72 13.74 7.05
N ASN A 47 -10.02 14.65 7.70
CA ASN A 47 -9.98 16.08 7.36
C ASN A 47 -8.75 16.48 6.54
N GLY A 48 -8.05 15.52 5.94
CA GLY A 48 -6.85 15.78 5.15
C GLY A 48 -7.14 16.60 3.89
N ASP A 49 -6.24 17.49 3.54
CA ASP A 49 -6.32 18.35 2.36
C ASP A 49 -5.72 17.71 1.09
N GLY A 50 -5.17 16.51 1.22
CA GLY A 50 -4.51 15.78 0.14
C GLY A 50 -3.08 16.22 -0.17
N SER A 51 -2.58 17.30 0.46
CA SER A 51 -1.26 17.87 0.15
C SER A 51 -0.14 17.26 0.99
N SER A 52 -0.39 16.98 2.25
CA SER A 52 0.63 16.52 3.20
C SER A 52 0.12 15.39 4.10
N TRP A 53 1.06 14.70 4.77
CA TRP A 53 0.76 13.69 5.77
C TRP A 53 0.52 14.27 7.17
N VAL A 54 0.43 15.59 7.30
CA VAL A 54 0.42 16.33 8.57
C VAL A 54 -0.99 16.75 8.95
N HIS A 55 -1.23 16.80 10.27
CA HIS A 55 -2.40 17.44 10.88
C HIS A 55 -3.77 16.84 10.60
N ASN A 56 -3.86 15.57 10.26
CA ASN A 56 -5.15 14.91 10.22
C ASN A 56 -5.45 14.19 11.54
N ALA A 57 -5.78 14.98 12.54
CA ALA A 57 -6.02 14.52 13.92
C ALA A 57 -7.13 13.45 14.04
N ALA A 58 -8.00 13.35 13.04
CA ALA A 58 -9.10 12.39 13.09
C ALA A 58 -8.64 10.96 12.73
N PHE A 59 -7.70 10.81 11.76
CA PHE A 59 -7.41 9.50 11.16
C PHE A 59 -5.92 9.19 10.92
N GLN A 60 -5.01 10.11 11.19
CA GLN A 60 -3.55 9.84 11.18
C GLN A 60 -3.05 9.78 12.62
N ILE A 61 -2.53 8.64 13.03
CA ILE A 61 -2.18 8.36 14.41
C ILE A 61 -0.84 7.64 14.48
N THR A 62 -0.13 7.86 15.58
CA THR A 62 1.13 7.16 15.87
C THR A 62 0.87 5.78 16.45
N SER A 63 1.80 4.85 16.24
CA SER A 63 1.80 3.57 16.92
C SER A 63 2.30 3.70 18.36
N GLY A 64 1.83 2.80 19.22
CA GLY A 64 2.17 2.79 20.63
C GLY A 64 0.94 2.46 21.47
N GLY A 65 1.00 2.50 22.76
CA GLY A 65 -0.14 2.19 23.63
C GLY A 65 -1.29 3.19 23.58
N ALA A 66 -1.03 4.42 23.16
CA ALA A 66 -2.01 5.49 22.96
C ALA A 66 -2.02 5.94 21.50
N LEU A 67 -3.21 6.27 21.01
CA LEU A 67 -3.38 6.87 19.70
C LEU A 67 -3.32 8.40 19.82
N GLU A 68 -2.38 8.99 19.15
CA GLU A 68 -2.19 10.43 19.07
C GLU A 68 -2.27 10.89 17.61
N ALA A 69 -2.58 12.16 17.41
CA ALA A 69 -2.50 12.74 16.08
C ALA A 69 -1.03 12.75 15.62
N TYR A 70 -0.78 12.27 14.42
CA TYR A 70 0.55 12.30 13.85
C TYR A 70 0.90 13.72 13.41
N ASP A 71 2.02 14.22 13.88
CA ASP A 71 2.61 15.49 13.46
C ASP A 71 4.00 15.24 12.87
N ALA A 72 4.14 15.49 11.57
CA ALA A 72 5.41 15.36 10.87
C ALA A 72 6.28 16.62 11.10
N ASP A 73 6.80 16.79 12.30
CA ASP A 73 7.67 17.91 12.69
C ASP A 73 9.17 17.55 12.60
N GLY A 74 9.51 16.37 12.10
CA GLY A 74 10.87 15.85 12.02
C GLY A 74 11.36 15.20 13.32
N THR A 75 10.57 15.17 14.36
CA THR A 75 10.82 14.47 15.63
C THR A 75 9.82 13.36 15.81
N ALA A 76 9.84 12.35 14.93
CA ALA A 76 8.85 11.30 14.95
C ALA A 76 8.91 10.49 16.24
N ASP A 77 8.09 10.83 17.21
CA ASP A 77 7.82 10.05 18.42
C ASP A 77 6.99 8.79 18.14
N VAL A 78 7.25 8.14 16.99
CA VAL A 78 6.57 6.93 16.59
C VAL A 78 7.07 5.76 17.43
N ASN A 79 6.20 5.25 18.26
CA ASN A 79 6.48 4.10 19.12
C ASN A 79 6.32 2.78 18.37
N ALA A 80 6.74 1.69 19.02
CA ALA A 80 6.54 0.35 18.49
C ALA A 80 5.05 0.02 18.41
N PHE A 81 4.66 -0.72 17.36
CA PHE A 81 3.30 -1.22 17.18
C PHE A 81 2.91 -2.17 18.32
N THR A 82 1.71 -1.99 18.84
CA THR A 82 1.14 -2.83 19.91
C THR A 82 -0.27 -3.32 19.56
N ASP A 83 -0.68 -4.43 20.14
CA ASP A 83 -2.07 -4.93 20.04
C ASP A 83 -3.10 -3.89 20.52
N ALA A 84 -2.76 -3.14 21.56
CA ALA A 84 -3.63 -2.07 22.06
C ALA A 84 -3.86 -0.96 21.01
N ALA A 85 -2.81 -0.54 20.31
CA ALA A 85 -2.92 0.44 19.24
C ALA A 85 -3.82 -0.06 18.10
N PHE A 86 -3.70 -1.32 17.71
CA PHE A 86 -4.53 -1.90 16.66
C PHE A 86 -6.01 -1.98 17.05
N ARG A 87 -6.31 -2.37 18.29
CA ARG A 87 -7.70 -2.37 18.79
C ARG A 87 -8.29 -0.97 18.83
N SER A 88 -7.50 0.03 19.20
CA SER A 88 -7.96 1.43 19.20
C SER A 88 -8.17 1.97 17.77
N LEU A 89 -7.41 1.47 16.76
CA LEU A 89 -7.68 1.77 15.35
C LEU A 89 -9.05 1.22 14.91
N ILE A 90 -9.34 -0.03 15.27
CA ILE A 90 -10.64 -0.65 14.96
C ILE A 90 -11.74 0.14 15.64
N GLN A 91 -11.59 0.51 16.92
CA GLN A 91 -12.55 1.32 17.64
C GLN A 91 -12.82 2.66 16.94
N LYS A 92 -11.79 3.36 16.45
CA LYS A 92 -11.99 4.62 15.72
C LYS A 92 -12.80 4.44 14.44
N MET A 93 -12.66 3.33 13.72
CA MET A 93 -13.51 3.03 12.58
C MET A 93 -14.94 2.72 12.99
N ASP A 94 -15.12 2.04 14.12
CA ASP A 94 -16.45 1.75 14.67
C ASP A 94 -17.16 3.04 15.11
N ASP A 95 -16.44 3.95 15.76
CA ASP A 95 -16.94 5.28 16.16
C ASP A 95 -17.32 6.16 14.95
N ALA A 96 -16.73 5.89 13.78
CA ALA A 96 -17.05 6.56 12.52
C ALA A 96 -18.16 5.85 11.70
N ASP A 97 -18.88 4.90 12.31
CA ASP A 97 -19.96 4.12 11.67
C ASP A 97 -19.52 3.41 10.36
N VAL A 98 -18.27 2.94 10.31
CA VAL A 98 -17.76 2.17 9.16
C VAL A 98 -18.13 0.70 9.32
N PRO A 99 -18.73 0.03 8.30
CA PRO A 99 -19.06 -1.39 8.39
C PRO A 99 -17.85 -2.26 8.73
N MET A 100 -18.07 -3.34 9.49
CA MET A 100 -16.98 -4.26 9.88
C MET A 100 -16.49 -5.11 8.69
N ASP A 101 -17.39 -5.44 7.76
CA ASP A 101 -17.07 -6.27 6.60
C ASP A 101 -16.29 -5.46 5.55
N GLY A 102 -15.25 -6.07 4.99
CA GLY A 102 -14.46 -5.47 3.92
C GLY A 102 -13.42 -4.45 4.38
N ARG A 103 -13.01 -4.51 5.65
CA ARG A 103 -11.86 -3.77 6.17
C ARG A 103 -10.57 -4.52 5.83
N SER A 104 -9.56 -3.78 5.40
CA SER A 104 -8.23 -4.29 5.07
C SER A 104 -7.16 -3.44 5.73
N PHE A 105 -6.15 -4.09 6.31
CA PHE A 105 -5.01 -3.44 6.90
C PHE A 105 -3.76 -3.71 6.07
N ILE A 106 -3.22 -2.66 5.46
CA ILE A 106 -2.06 -2.75 4.58
C ILE A 106 -0.85 -2.25 5.33
N VAL A 107 0.14 -3.10 5.45
CA VAL A 107 1.30 -2.91 6.33
C VAL A 107 2.62 -2.98 5.59
N PRO A 108 3.65 -2.23 6.02
CA PRO A 108 5.00 -2.42 5.51
C PRO A 108 5.62 -3.72 6.05
N PRO A 109 6.66 -4.26 5.40
CA PRO A 109 7.36 -5.46 5.87
C PRO A 109 7.92 -5.35 7.29
N SER A 110 8.34 -4.15 7.73
CA SER A 110 8.81 -3.88 9.10
C SER A 110 7.71 -4.14 10.12
N LEU A 111 6.48 -3.66 9.86
CA LEU A 111 5.35 -3.87 10.74
C LEU A 111 4.92 -5.33 10.77
N ARG A 112 5.01 -6.05 9.64
CA ARG A 112 4.77 -7.50 9.61
C ARG A 112 5.65 -8.23 10.62
N ASN A 113 6.94 -7.89 10.69
CA ASN A 113 7.86 -8.48 11.66
C ASN A 113 7.44 -8.18 13.10
N ALA A 114 7.01 -6.94 13.38
CA ALA A 114 6.52 -6.55 14.70
C ALA A 114 5.24 -7.32 15.10
N ILE A 115 4.29 -7.47 14.18
CA ILE A 115 3.04 -8.23 14.38
C ILE A 115 3.35 -9.70 14.70
N MET A 116 4.29 -10.32 13.99
CA MET A 116 4.71 -11.70 14.23
C MET A 116 5.39 -11.90 15.60
N GLY A 117 5.91 -10.85 16.20
CA GLY A 117 6.48 -10.84 17.56
C GLY A 117 5.46 -10.73 18.69
N ILE A 118 4.18 -10.52 18.38
CA ILE A 118 3.12 -10.42 19.39
C ILE A 118 2.54 -11.82 19.66
N ASP A 119 2.76 -12.35 20.86
CA ASP A 119 2.34 -13.70 21.25
C ASP A 119 0.85 -13.98 20.99
N ARG A 120 -0.01 -12.97 21.17
CA ARG A 120 -1.46 -13.11 20.96
C ARG A 120 -1.81 -13.50 19.52
N TYR A 121 -1.00 -13.13 18.53
CA TYR A 121 -1.25 -13.43 17.12
C TYR A 121 -0.55 -14.69 16.63
N THR A 122 0.42 -15.19 17.39
CA THR A 122 1.28 -16.31 16.97
C THR A 122 1.09 -17.55 17.84
N SER A 123 0.62 -17.40 19.07
CA SER A 123 0.43 -18.53 19.99
C SER A 123 -0.77 -19.38 19.60
N THR A 124 -0.58 -20.70 19.58
CA THR A 124 -1.63 -21.70 19.32
C THR A 124 -2.78 -21.63 20.33
N ASP A 125 -2.51 -21.15 21.54
CA ASP A 125 -3.50 -20.99 22.60
C ASP A 125 -4.54 -19.91 22.27
N PHE A 126 -4.15 -18.90 21.47
CA PHE A 126 -5.02 -17.80 21.08
C PHE A 126 -5.60 -17.95 19.67
N VAL A 127 -4.97 -18.70 18.77
CA VAL A 127 -5.34 -18.82 17.35
C VAL A 127 -6.06 -20.14 17.04
N ASN A 128 -6.67 -20.76 18.04
CA ASN A 128 -7.52 -21.95 17.85
C ASN A 128 -6.82 -23.11 17.08
N GLY A 129 -5.56 -23.38 17.42
CA GLY A 129 -4.78 -24.51 16.90
C GLY A 129 -4.14 -24.32 15.52
N LYS A 130 -4.33 -23.16 14.89
CA LYS A 130 -3.65 -22.79 13.63
C LYS A 130 -2.66 -21.67 13.88
N GLY A 131 -1.55 -21.99 14.52
CA GLY A 131 -0.40 -21.07 14.58
C GLY A 131 0.07 -20.67 13.18
N VAL A 132 0.95 -19.69 13.09
CA VAL A 132 1.51 -19.18 11.82
C VAL A 132 2.40 -20.23 11.18
N GLU A 133 1.82 -21.31 10.64
CA GLU A 133 2.57 -22.41 10.00
C GLU A 133 3.32 -21.93 8.75
N THR A 134 2.87 -20.86 8.10
CA THR A 134 3.42 -20.40 6.81
C THR A 134 3.89 -18.95 6.82
N GLY A 135 3.99 -18.27 7.97
CA GLY A 135 4.36 -16.85 8.04
C GLY A 135 3.33 -15.90 7.38
N LYS A 136 2.14 -16.41 7.07
CA LYS A 136 1.05 -15.65 6.48
C LYS A 136 0.16 -15.09 7.60
N ILE A 137 0.20 -13.79 7.80
CA ILE A 137 -0.75 -13.10 8.67
C ILE A 137 -2.04 -13.00 7.87
N GLY A 138 -3.05 -13.81 8.21
CA GLY A 138 -4.29 -13.85 7.45
C GLY A 138 -5.27 -12.77 7.86
N ASN A 139 -5.85 -12.90 9.04
CA ASN A 139 -6.90 -12.03 9.55
C ASN A 139 -6.66 -11.72 11.02
N LEU A 140 -6.76 -10.44 11.41
CA LEU A 140 -6.63 -9.98 12.78
C LEU A 140 -7.93 -9.26 13.19
N TYR A 141 -8.63 -9.79 14.18
CA TYR A 141 -9.90 -9.23 14.69
C TYR A 141 -10.95 -8.96 13.59
N GLY A 142 -11.02 -9.83 12.57
CA GLY A 142 -11.96 -9.66 11.47
C GLY A 142 -11.45 -8.74 10.33
N VAL A 143 -10.21 -8.24 10.42
CA VAL A 143 -9.58 -7.39 9.41
C VAL A 143 -8.53 -8.20 8.64
N ASP A 144 -8.59 -8.17 7.32
CA ASP A 144 -7.60 -8.83 6.47
C ASP A 144 -6.30 -8.04 6.42
N VAL A 145 -5.15 -8.71 6.62
CA VAL A 145 -3.84 -8.07 6.63
C VAL A 145 -3.07 -8.37 5.36
N TYR A 146 -2.68 -7.31 4.66
CA TYR A 146 -1.87 -7.36 3.45
C TYR A 146 -0.52 -6.70 3.68
N VAL A 147 0.53 -7.28 3.11
CA VAL A 147 1.89 -6.73 3.20
C VAL A 147 2.29 -6.13 1.86
N SER A 148 2.66 -4.85 1.85
CA SER A 148 3.14 -4.17 0.65
C SER A 148 4.40 -3.36 0.94
N THR A 149 5.32 -3.36 -0.01
CA THR A 149 6.51 -2.49 0.00
C THR A 149 6.21 -1.07 -0.49
N ASN A 150 5.06 -0.86 -1.14
CA ASN A 150 4.62 0.43 -1.68
C ASN A 150 3.97 1.34 -0.63
N VAL A 151 3.87 0.87 0.61
CA VAL A 151 3.37 1.70 1.72
C VAL A 151 4.17 3.00 1.81
N PRO A 152 3.52 4.18 1.86
CA PRO A 152 4.18 5.47 1.77
C PRO A 152 5.14 5.71 2.92
N THR A 153 6.22 6.43 2.62
CA THR A 153 7.13 6.97 3.63
C THR A 153 6.56 8.32 4.04
N LEU A 154 6.27 8.48 5.33
CA LEU A 154 5.78 9.75 5.90
C LEU A 154 6.95 10.66 6.22
N GLU A 155 7.94 10.10 6.92
CA GLU A 155 9.21 10.72 7.28
C GLU A 155 10.37 9.72 7.24
N ALA A 156 11.58 10.18 7.54
CA ALA A 156 12.73 9.29 7.67
C ALA A 156 12.44 8.20 8.72
N ASN A 157 12.49 6.94 8.30
CA ASN A 157 12.18 5.76 9.12
C ASN A 157 10.72 5.63 9.62
N VAL A 158 9.79 6.40 9.04
CA VAL A 158 8.36 6.29 9.36
C VAL A 158 7.58 5.89 8.12
N ARG A 159 6.78 4.82 8.23
CA ARG A 159 5.91 4.31 7.19
C ARG A 159 4.45 4.50 7.57
N GLY A 160 3.60 4.77 6.58
CA GLY A 160 2.17 4.96 6.78
C GLY A 160 1.37 3.71 6.48
N ALA A 161 1.26 2.79 7.44
CA ALA A 161 0.33 1.67 7.31
C ALA A 161 -1.12 2.17 7.21
N GLN A 162 -1.93 1.55 6.37
CA GLN A 162 -3.29 2.02 6.10
C GLN A 162 -4.33 0.97 6.50
N LEU A 163 -5.29 1.37 7.33
CA LEU A 163 -6.51 0.62 7.61
C LEU A 163 -7.64 1.27 6.80
N ILE A 164 -8.16 0.55 5.82
CA ILE A 164 -9.15 1.05 4.87
C ILE A 164 -10.35 0.10 4.76
N HIS A 165 -11.50 0.66 4.49
CA HIS A 165 -12.68 -0.09 4.06
C HIS A 165 -12.77 -0.09 2.53
N LYS A 166 -13.40 -1.08 1.94
CA LYS A 166 -13.55 -1.22 0.47
C LYS A 166 -14.16 0.01 -0.22
N ASP A 167 -14.98 0.79 0.50
CA ASP A 167 -15.62 1.99 -0.03
C ASP A 167 -14.84 3.28 0.26
N THR A 168 -13.62 3.19 0.80
CA THR A 168 -12.79 4.37 1.10
C THR A 168 -12.32 5.06 -0.15
N ASN A 169 -11.77 4.30 -1.08
CA ASN A 169 -11.17 4.80 -2.31
C ASN A 169 -11.93 4.27 -3.53
N VAL A 170 -11.98 5.06 -4.59
CA VAL A 170 -12.48 4.64 -5.89
C VAL A 170 -11.38 4.74 -6.93
N LEU A 171 -11.27 3.70 -7.74
CA LEU A 171 -10.45 3.65 -8.94
C LEU A 171 -11.38 3.64 -10.16
N ALA A 172 -11.31 4.65 -10.99
CA ALA A 172 -12.04 4.71 -12.24
C ALA A 172 -11.06 4.49 -13.40
N GLU A 173 -11.18 3.37 -14.08
CA GLU A 173 -10.38 3.04 -15.26
C GLU A 173 -11.15 3.46 -16.52
N GLN A 174 -10.59 4.42 -17.26
CA GLN A 174 -11.15 4.85 -18.53
C GLN A 174 -10.62 4.02 -19.70
N GLN A 175 -9.34 3.64 -19.62
CA GLN A 175 -8.69 2.83 -20.64
C GLN A 175 -7.84 1.76 -19.99
N ALA A 176 -8.16 0.49 -20.28
CA ALA A 176 -7.38 -0.65 -19.86
C ALA A 176 -5.94 -0.59 -20.42
N VAL A 177 -5.04 -1.30 -19.78
CA VAL A 177 -3.64 -1.37 -20.23
C VAL A 177 -3.59 -1.81 -21.69
N ARG A 178 -3.04 -0.98 -22.54
CA ARG A 178 -2.74 -1.31 -23.92
C ARG A 178 -1.24 -1.28 -24.15
N SER A 179 -0.77 -2.14 -25.02
CA SER A 179 0.62 -2.17 -25.46
C SER A 179 0.71 -1.90 -26.95
N GLN A 180 1.71 -1.12 -27.34
CA GLN A 180 2.01 -0.79 -28.73
C GLN A 180 3.49 -0.99 -28.98
N THR A 181 3.81 -1.37 -30.23
CA THR A 181 5.19 -1.50 -30.68
C THR A 181 5.39 -0.70 -31.95
N GLN A 182 6.50 0.00 -32.04
CA GLN A 182 6.89 0.77 -33.22
C GLN A 182 8.38 0.54 -33.52
N TYR A 183 8.71 0.18 -34.75
CA TYR A 183 10.09 0.10 -35.17
C TYR A 183 10.66 1.50 -35.39
N LYS A 184 11.81 1.78 -34.76
CA LYS A 184 12.55 3.04 -34.90
C LYS A 184 13.82 2.80 -35.72
N GLN A 185 13.81 3.19 -36.99
CA GLN A 185 14.94 3.01 -37.91
C GLN A 185 16.20 3.76 -37.47
N GLU A 186 16.01 4.92 -36.82
CA GLU A 186 17.11 5.75 -36.31
C GLU A 186 17.96 5.05 -35.25
N PHE A 187 17.34 4.13 -34.50
CA PHE A 187 17.99 3.41 -33.39
C PHE A 187 18.12 1.91 -33.66
N LEU A 188 17.78 1.45 -34.87
CA LEU A 188 17.78 0.02 -35.24
C LEU A 188 17.16 -0.84 -34.11
N GLY A 189 15.96 -0.49 -33.69
CA GLY A 189 15.28 -1.16 -32.59
C GLY A 189 13.78 -0.97 -32.58
N THR A 190 13.10 -1.77 -31.79
CA THR A 190 11.64 -1.70 -31.58
C THR A 190 11.34 -0.96 -30.28
N LEU A 191 10.60 0.14 -30.39
CA LEU A 191 10.06 0.84 -29.23
C LEU A 191 8.79 0.11 -28.76
N TYR A 192 8.82 -0.39 -27.52
CA TYR A 192 7.68 -0.93 -26.82
C TYR A 192 7.11 0.13 -25.88
N THR A 193 5.80 0.38 -25.96
CA THR A 193 5.11 1.34 -25.10
C THR A 193 3.87 0.68 -24.53
N ALA A 194 3.69 0.80 -23.21
CA ALA A 194 2.47 0.39 -22.52
C ALA A 194 1.88 1.59 -21.79
N ASP A 195 0.58 1.81 -21.93
CA ASP A 195 -0.12 2.91 -21.29
C ASP A 195 -1.47 2.44 -20.72
N THR A 196 -1.94 3.15 -19.72
CA THR A 196 -3.26 3.03 -19.13
C THR A 196 -3.76 4.42 -18.74
N LEU A 197 -5.06 4.61 -18.71
CA LEU A 197 -5.70 5.84 -18.27
C LEU A 197 -6.70 5.53 -17.17
N TYR A 198 -6.42 6.03 -15.98
CA TYR A 198 -7.25 5.86 -14.80
C TYR A 198 -7.25 7.12 -13.96
N GLY A 199 -8.19 7.22 -13.04
CA GLY A 199 -8.24 8.25 -12.01
C GLY A 199 -8.54 7.62 -10.66
N THR A 200 -8.00 8.20 -9.61
CA THR A 200 -8.20 7.76 -8.22
C THR A 200 -8.75 8.89 -7.38
N GLN A 201 -9.66 8.59 -6.47
CA GLN A 201 -10.22 9.57 -5.54
C GLN A 201 -10.69 8.91 -4.24
N VAL A 202 -10.65 9.65 -3.14
CA VAL A 202 -11.28 9.25 -1.89
C VAL A 202 -12.78 9.45 -2.00
N LEU A 203 -13.55 8.41 -1.71
CA LEU A 203 -15.01 8.46 -1.72
C LEU A 203 -15.56 8.73 -0.32
N ARG A 204 -15.04 8.02 0.70
CA ARG A 204 -15.42 8.16 2.11
C ARG A 204 -14.16 8.40 2.95
N PRO A 205 -13.81 9.68 3.20
CA PRO A 205 -12.57 10.00 3.92
C PRO A 205 -12.56 9.48 5.36
N GLU A 206 -13.70 9.34 6.01
CA GLU A 206 -13.85 8.80 7.37
C GLU A 206 -13.62 7.28 7.45
N ALA A 207 -13.67 6.57 6.32
CA ALA A 207 -13.52 5.13 6.26
C ALA A 207 -12.06 4.68 6.07
N GLY A 208 -11.10 5.59 6.14
CA GLY A 208 -9.68 5.32 6.04
C GLY A 208 -8.88 5.92 7.20
N ILE A 209 -7.91 5.17 7.72
CA ILE A 209 -6.99 5.61 8.77
C ILE A 209 -5.56 5.31 8.35
N VAL A 210 -4.66 6.26 8.56
CA VAL A 210 -3.22 6.07 8.37
C VAL A 210 -2.55 5.93 9.73
N LEU A 211 -1.85 4.83 9.94
CA LEU A 211 -1.06 4.57 11.14
C LEU A 211 0.42 4.79 10.82
N ALA A 212 1.02 5.79 11.44
CA ALA A 212 2.46 5.98 11.38
C ALA A 212 3.18 4.90 12.19
N VAL A 213 4.06 4.15 11.55
CA VAL A 213 4.83 3.07 12.16
C VAL A 213 6.31 3.23 11.86
N ARG A 214 7.17 2.77 12.77
CA ARG A 214 8.60 2.73 12.53
C ARG A 214 8.92 1.79 11.38
N GLY A 215 9.70 2.29 10.41
CA GLY A 215 10.13 1.56 9.22
C GLY A 215 11.31 0.63 9.46
#